data_01a035f69d0be8696adec8a3af2847df
#
_entry.id   01a035f69d0be8696adec8a3af2847df
#
_cell.length_a   1.000
_cell.length_b   1.000
_cell.length_c   1.000
_cell.angle_alpha   90.00
_cell.angle_beta   90.00
_cell.angle_gamma   90.00
#
_symmetry.space_group_name_H-M   'P 1'
#
loop_
_entity.id
_entity.type
_entity.pdbx_description
1 polymer ?
#
loop_
_entity_poly.entity_id
_entity_poly.type
_entity_poly.pdbx_seq_one_letter_code
_entity_poly.pdbx_strand_id
1 'polypeptide(L)'
;MTARRSLTGQTAYVGFAVVALVLATFPLPATAQRRGGAPAGPPKPTPHWPDGRVNLGPPPGEKGLWTPAGIVQLSVNPKSVNRANPTSHLPDNITLEAVPFQPWARALHAARQANFERDEPHTRCKASGGPREFITPYGVEFVDIPETKRIYIFDVGGPHTFRTIYMDGRPHPKDVEPSYYGHSVGHWEGETLVVDTVGFNTKFWMDREGTPHTEQLHLIERFTRTDFNSMKYEATVDDPGAYTAAWTGGFILRWSPGLELFEYICQDNNQSPQGMVGSDSSVSRQRRIIP
;
A
#
# COMPACT_ATOMS: atom_id res chain seq x y z
N MET A 1 -17.63 93.07 4.06
CA MET A 1 -16.95 93.61 2.88
C MET A 1 -15.72 92.76 2.60
N THR A 2 -15.77 92.12 1.41
CA THR A 2 -14.61 91.86 0.53
C THR A 2 -13.49 91.02 1.07
N ALA A 3 -12.93 90.03 0.48
CA ALA A 3 -12.96 89.60 -0.92
C ALA A 3 -12.41 88.12 -0.97
N ARG A 4 -12.92 87.38 -1.94
CA ARG A 4 -12.38 86.11 -2.43
C ARG A 4 -10.94 86.29 -2.97
N ARG A 5 -10.07 85.32 -2.79
CA ARG A 5 -9.17 84.88 -3.86
C ARG A 5 -8.96 83.37 -3.86
N SER A 6 -9.29 82.83 -5.02
CA SER A 6 -9.00 81.49 -5.46
C SER A 6 -7.49 81.34 -5.73
N LEU A 7 -6.98 80.18 -5.44
CA LEU A 7 -5.78 79.65 -6.08
C LEU A 7 -5.99 78.18 -6.41
N THR A 8 -6.19 78.05 -7.69
CA THR A 8 -6.13 76.80 -8.43
C THR A 8 -4.71 76.31 -8.53
N GLY A 9 -4.52 75.01 -8.50
CA GLY A 9 -3.50 74.47 -9.35
C GLY A 9 -2.52 73.51 -8.77
N GLN A 10 -2.57 72.36 -9.28
CA GLN A 10 -1.47 71.42 -9.52
C GLN A 10 -0.95 70.65 -8.30
N THR A 11 -1.46 69.43 -8.20
CA THR A 11 -0.64 68.34 -7.69
C THR A 11 -0.63 67.21 -8.72
N ALA A 12 0.52 67.14 -9.33
CA ALA A 12 0.85 66.17 -10.35
C ALA A 12 1.18 64.82 -9.70
N TYR A 13 0.72 63.82 -10.35
CA TYR A 13 1.28 62.51 -10.62
C TYR A 13 2.68 62.19 -10.03
N VAL A 14 2.73 61.54 -8.88
CA VAL A 14 3.83 60.65 -8.49
C VAL A 14 3.19 59.54 -7.68
N GLY A 15 2.94 58.39 -8.24
CA GLY A 15 2.38 57.31 -7.47
C GLY A 15 1.95 56.05 -8.24
N PHE A 16 2.61 55.77 -9.37
CA PHE A 16 2.33 54.52 -10.07
C PHE A 16 3.59 53.89 -10.69
N ALA A 17 4.60 53.62 -9.87
CA ALA A 17 5.80 52.95 -10.38
C ALA A 17 6.43 51.92 -9.41
N VAL A 18 5.76 51.50 -8.34
CA VAL A 18 6.38 50.59 -7.35
C VAL A 18 5.59 49.27 -7.16
N VAL A 19 4.50 49.05 -7.86
CA VAL A 19 3.70 47.79 -7.69
C VAL A 19 4.04 46.71 -8.71
N ALA A 20 4.89 46.96 -9.69
CA ALA A 20 5.14 46.00 -10.77
C ALA A 20 6.38 45.08 -10.58
N LEU A 21 7.09 45.12 -9.46
CA LEU A 21 8.34 44.35 -9.31
C LEU A 21 8.38 43.35 -8.15
N VAL A 22 7.27 43.00 -7.56
CA VAL A 22 7.23 41.98 -6.44
C VAL A 22 6.55 40.68 -6.85
N LEU A 23 6.14 40.50 -8.09
CA LEU A 23 5.44 39.29 -8.54
C LEU A 23 6.34 38.23 -9.21
N ALA A 24 7.67 38.35 -9.15
CA ALA A 24 8.56 37.46 -9.88
C ALA A 24 9.36 36.44 -9.04
N THR A 25 9.05 36.24 -7.75
CA THR A 25 9.78 35.28 -6.93
C THR A 25 8.88 34.37 -6.09
N PHE A 26 7.70 34.00 -6.58
CA PHE A 26 7.08 32.82 -6.04
C PHE A 26 7.75 31.59 -6.68
N PRO A 27 8.33 30.67 -5.88
CA PRO A 27 8.78 29.41 -6.42
C PRO A 27 7.56 28.72 -7.04
N LEU A 28 7.67 28.36 -8.30
CA LEU A 28 6.68 27.50 -8.97
C LEU A 28 6.42 26.30 -8.06
N PRO A 29 5.16 25.90 -7.83
CA PRO A 29 4.89 24.68 -7.10
C PRO A 29 5.66 23.56 -7.77
N ALA A 30 6.43 22.82 -6.97
CA ALA A 30 7.11 21.63 -7.44
C ALA A 30 6.06 20.78 -8.14
N THR A 31 6.20 20.63 -9.45
CA THR A 31 5.35 19.74 -10.25
C THR A 31 5.48 18.39 -9.60
N ALA A 32 4.39 17.91 -8.98
CA ALA A 32 4.31 16.57 -8.47
C ALA A 32 4.76 15.66 -9.60
N GLN A 33 5.91 15.02 -9.40
CA GLN A 33 6.52 14.15 -10.37
C GLN A 33 5.50 13.09 -10.73
N ARG A 34 4.92 13.16 -11.92
CA ARG A 34 4.04 12.11 -12.45
C ARG A 34 4.84 10.82 -12.36
N ARG A 35 4.46 9.96 -11.42
CA ARG A 35 5.02 8.62 -11.26
C ARG A 35 4.95 7.94 -12.62
N GLY A 36 6.11 7.50 -13.08
CA GLY A 36 6.43 7.14 -14.45
C GLY A 36 5.39 6.30 -15.17
N GLY A 37 5.12 6.69 -16.39
CA GLY A 37 4.57 5.79 -17.38
C GLY A 37 5.52 4.61 -17.60
N ALA A 38 4.97 3.46 -17.96
CA ALA A 38 5.76 2.28 -18.28
C ALA A 38 6.90 2.64 -19.24
N PRO A 39 8.11 2.09 -19.05
CA PRO A 39 9.23 2.33 -19.95
C PRO A 39 8.83 1.99 -21.39
N ALA A 40 9.04 2.92 -22.32
CA ALA A 40 8.82 2.67 -23.73
C ALA A 40 9.98 1.81 -24.28
N GLY A 41 9.83 0.48 -24.24
CA GLY A 41 10.81 -0.48 -24.73
C GLY A 41 10.43 -1.91 -24.39
N PRO A 42 11.07 -2.93 -24.97
CA PRO A 42 10.86 -4.30 -24.58
C PRO A 42 11.21 -4.48 -23.10
N PRO A 43 10.47 -5.33 -22.35
CA PRO A 43 10.73 -5.56 -20.94
C PRO A 43 12.16 -6.09 -20.77
N LYS A 44 12.90 -5.51 -19.83
CA LYS A 44 14.19 -6.05 -19.41
C LYS A 44 13.98 -7.42 -18.77
N PRO A 45 14.89 -8.38 -18.94
CA PRO A 45 14.73 -9.71 -18.35
C PRO A 45 14.73 -9.65 -16.82
N THR A 46 14.15 -10.67 -16.20
CA THR A 46 14.18 -10.89 -14.76
C THR A 46 15.63 -10.93 -14.27
N PRO A 47 16.01 -10.15 -13.25
CA PRO A 47 17.35 -10.22 -12.68
C PRO A 47 17.54 -11.47 -11.84
N HIS A 48 18.76 -12.03 -11.89
CA HIS A 48 19.16 -13.21 -11.12
C HIS A 48 20.41 -12.92 -10.32
N TRP A 49 20.55 -13.62 -9.21
CA TRP A 49 21.80 -13.69 -8.47
C TRP A 49 22.83 -14.52 -9.23
N PRO A 50 24.15 -14.42 -8.90
CA PRO A 50 25.19 -15.22 -9.56
C PRO A 50 25.00 -16.74 -9.42
N ASP A 51 24.26 -17.20 -8.43
CA ASP A 51 23.91 -18.60 -8.20
C ASP A 51 22.69 -19.08 -9.01
N GLY A 52 22.10 -18.21 -9.83
CA GLY A 52 20.96 -18.49 -10.71
C GLY A 52 19.59 -18.31 -10.08
N ARG A 53 19.49 -18.02 -8.78
CA ARG A 53 18.20 -17.72 -8.14
C ARG A 53 17.66 -16.38 -8.61
N VAL A 54 16.34 -16.27 -8.69
CA VAL A 54 15.67 -15.00 -8.99
C VAL A 54 16.00 -13.97 -7.89
N ASN A 55 16.38 -12.77 -8.31
CA ASN A 55 16.52 -11.63 -7.40
C ASN A 55 15.17 -10.89 -7.32
N LEU A 56 14.48 -11.00 -6.19
CA LEU A 56 13.24 -10.26 -5.93
C LEU A 56 13.50 -8.84 -5.40
N GLY A 57 14.70 -8.55 -4.94
CA GLY A 57 15.12 -7.24 -4.45
C GLY A 57 15.73 -6.35 -5.54
N PRO A 58 16.37 -5.23 -5.14
CA PRO A 58 17.11 -4.38 -6.04
C PRO A 58 18.33 -5.13 -6.59
N PRO A 59 18.58 -5.06 -7.92
CA PRO A 59 19.84 -5.55 -8.48
C PRO A 59 21.05 -4.79 -7.90
N PRO A 60 22.25 -5.40 -7.88
CA PRO A 60 23.44 -4.75 -7.38
C PRO A 60 23.69 -3.38 -8.03
N GLY A 61 23.84 -2.35 -7.20
CA GLY A 61 24.05 -0.97 -7.65
C GLY A 61 22.78 -0.20 -8.07
N GLU A 62 21.63 -0.84 -8.07
CA GLU A 62 20.35 -0.20 -8.31
C GLU A 62 19.57 0.03 -7.00
N LYS A 63 18.62 0.96 -7.04
CA LYS A 63 17.70 1.29 -5.96
C LYS A 63 16.27 1.12 -6.48
N GLY A 64 15.38 0.65 -5.63
CA GLY A 64 13.98 0.54 -5.98
C GLY A 64 13.17 -0.24 -4.97
N LEU A 65 11.87 -0.03 -5.00
CA LEU A 65 10.89 -0.73 -4.18
C LEU A 65 9.79 -1.31 -5.06
N TRP A 66 9.16 -2.37 -4.60
CA TRP A 66 7.92 -2.86 -5.21
C TRP A 66 6.74 -2.06 -4.69
N THR A 67 5.97 -1.49 -5.61
CA THR A 67 4.73 -0.76 -5.30
C THR A 67 3.57 -1.38 -6.04
N PRO A 68 2.33 -1.26 -5.56
CA PRO A 68 1.18 -1.71 -6.34
C PRO A 68 1.10 -0.94 -7.66
N ALA A 69 0.71 -1.63 -8.73
CA ALA A 69 0.57 -1.04 -10.06
C ALA A 69 -0.65 -0.09 -10.19
N GLY A 70 -0.99 0.62 -9.16
CA GLY A 70 -2.15 1.48 -8.98
C GLY A 70 -3.00 1.04 -7.79
N ILE A 71 -4.30 1.31 -7.83
CA ILE A 71 -5.22 0.81 -6.80
C ILE A 71 -5.49 -0.67 -7.10
N VAL A 72 -5.13 -1.54 -6.18
CA VAL A 72 -5.28 -2.99 -6.30
C VAL A 72 -5.97 -3.56 -5.06
N GLN A 73 -6.60 -4.72 -5.24
CA GLN A 73 -7.30 -5.49 -4.21
C GLN A 73 -7.13 -6.98 -4.53
N LEU A 74 -7.40 -7.84 -3.56
CA LEU A 74 -7.33 -9.28 -3.76
C LEU A 74 -8.38 -9.78 -4.75
N SER A 75 -9.58 -9.22 -4.73
CA SER A 75 -10.65 -9.57 -5.67
C SER A 75 -11.07 -8.38 -6.52
N VAL A 76 -11.64 -8.63 -7.69
CA VAL A 76 -12.14 -7.58 -8.57
C VAL A 76 -13.51 -7.12 -8.08
N ASN A 77 -13.62 -5.87 -7.67
CA ASN A 77 -14.88 -5.24 -7.30
C ASN A 77 -15.20 -4.05 -8.24
N PRO A 78 -16.05 -4.25 -9.26
CA PRO A 78 -16.39 -3.19 -10.21
C PRO A 78 -17.20 -2.04 -9.58
N LYS A 79 -17.75 -2.24 -8.38
CA LYS A 79 -18.53 -1.25 -7.64
C LYS A 79 -17.71 -0.52 -6.56
N SER A 80 -16.42 -0.86 -6.44
CA SER A 80 -15.55 -0.21 -5.46
C SER A 80 -15.50 1.29 -5.69
N VAL A 81 -15.57 2.07 -4.61
CA VAL A 81 -15.29 3.51 -4.62
C VAL A 81 -13.82 3.78 -4.93
N ASN A 82 -12.95 2.86 -4.56
CA ASN A 82 -11.55 2.83 -4.92
C ASN A 82 -11.40 2.05 -6.24
N ARG A 83 -11.77 2.66 -7.35
CA ARG A 83 -11.70 2.00 -8.67
C ARG A 83 -10.30 1.46 -8.91
N ALA A 84 -10.17 0.14 -8.77
CA ALA A 84 -8.93 -0.53 -9.08
C ALA A 84 -8.56 -0.30 -10.55
N ASN A 85 -7.26 -0.12 -10.79
CA ASN A 85 -6.77 -0.07 -12.15
C ASN A 85 -6.95 -1.45 -12.80
N PRO A 86 -7.79 -1.62 -13.84
CA PRO A 86 -8.08 -2.93 -14.41
C PRO A 86 -6.83 -3.64 -14.94
N THR A 87 -5.79 -2.89 -15.31
CA THR A 87 -4.53 -3.48 -15.80
C THR A 87 -3.60 -3.98 -14.68
N SER A 88 -3.96 -3.75 -13.45
CA SER A 88 -3.17 -4.17 -12.29
C SER A 88 -3.69 -5.47 -11.66
N HIS A 89 -4.90 -5.91 -12.00
CA HIS A 89 -5.40 -7.21 -11.62
C HIS A 89 -4.81 -8.31 -12.50
N LEU A 90 -4.81 -9.51 -11.97
CA LEU A 90 -4.50 -10.70 -12.78
C LEU A 90 -5.63 -10.92 -13.79
N PRO A 91 -5.32 -11.43 -15.00
CA PRO A 91 -6.34 -11.66 -16.05
C PRO A 91 -7.53 -12.51 -15.57
N ASP A 92 -7.25 -13.54 -14.76
CA ASP A 92 -8.25 -14.50 -14.27
C ASP A 92 -8.57 -14.28 -12.78
N ASN A 93 -8.43 -13.03 -12.30
CA ASN A 93 -8.65 -12.75 -10.89
C ASN A 93 -10.12 -12.95 -10.50
N ILE A 94 -10.32 -13.49 -9.31
CA ILE A 94 -11.65 -13.74 -8.75
C ILE A 94 -12.43 -12.43 -8.60
N THR A 95 -13.72 -12.43 -8.92
CA THR A 95 -14.59 -11.29 -8.63
C THR A 95 -15.08 -11.32 -7.18
N LEU A 96 -15.34 -10.17 -6.58
CA LEU A 96 -15.86 -10.08 -5.22
C LEU A 96 -17.15 -10.90 -5.02
N GLU A 97 -17.99 -10.98 -6.05
CA GLU A 97 -19.23 -11.75 -6.01
C GLU A 97 -18.95 -13.26 -5.88
N ALA A 98 -17.89 -13.74 -6.53
CA ALA A 98 -17.49 -15.14 -6.52
C ALA A 98 -16.67 -15.54 -5.26
N VAL A 99 -16.19 -14.58 -4.46
CA VAL A 99 -15.49 -14.92 -3.22
C VAL A 99 -16.42 -15.67 -2.28
N PRO A 100 -16.02 -16.87 -1.79
CA PRO A 100 -16.89 -17.79 -1.07
C PRO A 100 -17.02 -17.42 0.42
N PHE A 101 -17.44 -16.18 0.72
CA PHE A 101 -17.60 -15.71 2.10
C PHE A 101 -18.59 -16.53 2.91
N GLN A 102 -18.28 -16.78 4.18
CA GLN A 102 -19.28 -17.09 5.18
C GLN A 102 -20.28 -15.93 5.30
N PRO A 103 -21.56 -16.17 5.68
CA PRO A 103 -22.58 -15.11 5.76
C PRO A 103 -22.17 -13.90 6.59
N TRP A 104 -21.55 -14.13 7.77
CA TRP A 104 -21.08 -13.05 8.63
C TRP A 104 -19.93 -12.25 8.01
N ALA A 105 -19.00 -12.93 7.33
CA ALA A 105 -17.85 -12.31 6.69
C ALA A 105 -18.28 -11.42 5.53
N ARG A 106 -19.25 -11.87 4.73
CA ARG A 106 -19.87 -11.06 3.68
C ARG A 106 -20.58 -9.84 4.24
N ALA A 107 -21.33 -10.00 5.32
CA ALA A 107 -22.02 -8.89 5.98
C ALA A 107 -21.02 -7.87 6.55
N LEU A 108 -19.93 -8.34 7.17
CA LEU A 108 -18.88 -7.47 7.70
C LEU A 108 -18.17 -6.71 6.59
N HIS A 109 -17.80 -7.37 5.49
CA HIS A 109 -17.21 -6.72 4.32
C HIS A 109 -18.15 -5.62 3.78
N ALA A 110 -19.43 -5.94 3.60
CA ALA A 110 -20.41 -4.94 3.13
C ALA A 110 -20.55 -3.76 4.09
N ALA A 111 -20.55 -3.99 5.39
CA ALA A 111 -20.60 -2.92 6.40
C ALA A 111 -19.35 -2.03 6.37
N ARG A 112 -18.16 -2.60 6.19
CA ARG A 112 -16.91 -1.84 6.03
C ARG A 112 -16.96 -0.96 4.79
N GLN A 113 -17.46 -1.48 3.66
CA GLN A 113 -17.66 -0.73 2.43
C GLN A 113 -18.69 0.40 2.61
N ALA A 114 -19.84 0.12 3.22
CA ALA A 114 -20.89 1.12 3.49
C ALA A 114 -20.39 2.24 4.43
N ASN A 115 -19.44 1.95 5.29
CA ASN A 115 -18.81 2.93 6.18
C ASN A 115 -17.58 3.62 5.57
N PHE A 116 -17.35 3.49 4.25
CA PHE A 116 -16.21 4.08 3.54
C PHE A 116 -14.86 3.74 4.18
N GLU A 117 -14.70 2.51 4.66
CA GLU A 117 -13.45 2.01 5.21
C GLU A 117 -12.87 2.83 6.39
N ARG A 118 -13.72 3.59 7.10
CA ARG A 118 -13.30 4.49 8.20
C ARG A 118 -12.57 3.78 9.33
N ASP A 119 -12.83 2.49 9.50
CA ASP A 119 -12.27 1.68 10.58
C ASP A 119 -11.05 0.87 10.13
N GLU A 120 -10.49 1.18 8.95
CA GLU A 120 -9.30 0.49 8.46
C GLU A 120 -8.13 0.66 9.46
N PRO A 121 -7.59 -0.46 9.97
CA PRO A 121 -6.54 -0.40 11.00
C PRO A 121 -5.27 0.30 10.53
N HIS A 122 -4.90 0.14 9.25
CA HIS A 122 -3.70 0.75 8.67
C HIS A 122 -3.74 2.28 8.74
N THR A 123 -4.90 2.91 8.54
CA THR A 123 -5.04 4.38 8.67
C THR A 123 -4.84 4.87 10.09
N ARG A 124 -4.86 3.96 11.08
CA ARG A 124 -4.56 4.20 12.50
C ARG A 124 -3.18 3.69 12.88
N CYS A 125 -2.26 3.61 11.93
CA CYS A 125 -0.88 3.20 12.15
C CYS A 125 -0.73 1.77 12.72
N LYS A 126 -1.67 0.88 12.44
CA LYS A 126 -1.47 -0.55 12.68
C LYS A 126 -0.69 -1.15 11.52
N ALA A 127 0.05 -2.22 11.79
CA ALA A 127 0.77 -2.94 10.74
C ALA A 127 -0.20 -3.44 9.66
N SER A 128 0.27 -3.49 8.43
CA SER A 128 -0.54 -3.88 7.28
C SER A 128 -1.03 -5.33 7.40
N GLY A 129 -0.12 -6.24 7.71
CA GLY A 129 -0.42 -7.68 7.82
C GLY A 129 -0.73 -8.34 6.48
N GLY A 130 -0.28 -9.58 6.29
CA GLY A 130 -0.59 -10.41 5.14
C GLY A 130 -0.55 -9.67 3.80
N PRO A 131 -1.53 -9.90 2.91
CA PRO A 131 -1.54 -9.28 1.58
C PRO A 131 -1.62 -7.75 1.60
N ARG A 132 -2.12 -7.16 2.69
CA ARG A 132 -2.28 -5.71 2.81
C ARG A 132 -0.95 -4.94 2.74
N GLU A 133 0.17 -5.58 3.12
CA GLU A 133 1.50 -4.97 3.03
C GLU A 133 1.86 -4.54 1.61
N PHE A 134 1.41 -5.29 0.60
CA PHE A 134 1.68 -5.00 -0.81
C PHE A 134 0.71 -3.97 -1.43
N ILE A 135 -0.32 -3.55 -0.70
CA ILE A 135 -1.35 -2.62 -1.18
C ILE A 135 -1.13 -1.20 -0.65
N THR A 136 0.00 -0.95 0.00
CA THR A 136 0.39 0.39 0.44
C THR A 136 1.02 1.19 -0.70
N PRO A 137 0.85 2.51 -0.76
CA PRO A 137 1.49 3.32 -1.80
C PRO A 137 2.99 3.52 -1.57
N TYR A 138 3.52 3.09 -0.43
CA TYR A 138 4.91 3.34 -0.02
C TYR A 138 5.86 2.29 -0.56
N GLY A 139 5.39 1.07 -0.73
CA GLY A 139 6.15 -0.03 -1.27
C GLY A 139 6.85 -0.89 -0.24
N VAL A 140 7.41 -1.99 -0.75
CA VAL A 140 8.15 -2.99 0.02
C VAL A 140 9.48 -3.32 -0.64
N GLU A 141 10.45 -3.77 0.16
CA GLU A 141 11.72 -4.28 -0.32
C GLU A 141 11.92 -5.73 0.12
N PHE A 142 12.31 -6.59 -0.83
CA PHE A 142 12.73 -7.96 -0.54
C PHE A 142 14.25 -8.00 -0.34
N VAL A 143 14.68 -8.50 0.80
CA VAL A 143 16.11 -8.67 1.15
C VAL A 143 16.38 -10.14 1.41
N ASP A 144 17.09 -10.78 0.49
CA ASP A 144 17.51 -12.18 0.62
C ASP A 144 18.87 -12.25 1.34
N ILE A 145 18.92 -13.00 2.44
CA ILE A 145 20.15 -13.25 3.22
C ILE A 145 20.42 -14.77 3.24
N PRO A 146 21.09 -15.28 2.20
CA PRO A 146 21.31 -16.72 2.03
C PRO A 146 22.05 -17.38 3.19
N GLU A 147 22.97 -16.66 3.82
CA GLU A 147 23.78 -17.13 4.94
C GLU A 147 22.93 -17.52 6.14
N THR A 148 21.80 -16.85 6.33
CA THR A 148 20.85 -17.15 7.40
C THR A 148 19.63 -17.92 6.92
N LYS A 149 19.55 -18.22 5.62
CA LYS A 149 18.40 -18.84 4.97
C LYS A 149 17.10 -18.10 5.28
N ARG A 150 17.09 -16.78 5.06
CA ARG A 150 15.95 -15.92 5.31
C ARG A 150 15.77 -14.90 4.21
N ILE A 151 14.51 -14.65 3.88
CA ILE A 151 14.12 -13.49 3.10
C ILE A 151 13.34 -12.57 4.04
N TYR A 152 13.67 -11.28 4.03
CA TYR A 152 12.91 -10.26 4.73
C TYR A 152 12.12 -9.46 3.72
N ILE A 153 10.88 -9.12 4.07
CA ILE A 153 10.09 -8.12 3.37
C ILE A 153 9.96 -6.93 4.31
N PHE A 154 10.58 -5.81 3.94
CA PHE A 154 10.46 -4.55 4.67
C PHE A 154 9.30 -3.76 4.11
N ASP A 155 8.31 -3.46 4.95
CA ASP A 155 7.14 -2.65 4.62
C ASP A 155 7.35 -1.22 5.14
N VAL A 156 7.37 -0.24 4.24
CA VAL A 156 7.47 1.18 4.60
C VAL A 156 6.16 1.68 5.20
N GLY A 157 5.03 1.06 4.86
CA GLY A 157 3.72 1.47 5.34
C GLY A 157 3.47 1.18 6.82
N GLY A 158 2.60 1.97 7.43
CA GLY A 158 2.21 1.77 8.84
C GLY A 158 3.35 2.05 9.83
N PRO A 159 3.61 1.14 10.78
CA PRO A 159 4.60 1.35 11.84
C PRO A 159 6.02 0.91 11.45
N HIS A 160 6.39 0.88 10.18
CA HIS A 160 7.67 0.35 9.72
C HIS A 160 7.94 -1.05 10.25
N THR A 161 7.32 -2.02 9.66
CA THR A 161 7.46 -3.41 10.05
C THR A 161 8.23 -4.21 9.03
N PHE A 162 8.57 -5.41 9.39
CA PHE A 162 9.17 -6.38 8.50
C PHE A 162 8.55 -7.76 8.73
N ARG A 163 8.58 -8.56 7.69
CA ARG A 163 8.18 -9.95 7.70
C ARG A 163 9.39 -10.81 7.46
N THR A 164 9.54 -11.89 8.24
CA THR A 164 10.60 -12.88 8.05
C THR A 164 10.04 -14.11 7.37
N ILE A 165 10.65 -14.52 6.27
CA ILE A 165 10.36 -15.78 5.58
C ILE A 165 11.54 -16.73 5.83
N TYR A 166 11.28 -17.86 6.44
CA TYR A 166 12.30 -18.89 6.71
C TYR A 166 12.44 -19.81 5.49
N MET A 167 13.66 -19.87 4.94
CA MET A 167 14.00 -20.63 3.73
C MET A 167 14.77 -21.91 4.03
N ASP A 168 14.77 -22.38 5.27
CA ASP A 168 15.54 -23.53 5.73
C ASP A 168 14.75 -24.85 5.79
N GLY A 169 13.51 -24.84 5.31
CA GLY A 169 12.63 -26.01 5.25
C GLY A 169 12.04 -26.44 6.59
N ARG A 170 12.09 -25.56 7.60
CA ARG A 170 11.46 -25.83 8.89
C ARG A 170 9.93 -25.95 8.78
N PRO A 171 9.27 -26.75 9.62
CA PRO A 171 7.81 -26.70 9.76
C PRO A 171 7.38 -25.46 10.56
N HIS A 172 6.10 -25.13 10.49
CA HIS A 172 5.53 -24.18 11.42
C HIS A 172 5.57 -24.72 12.87
N PRO A 173 5.83 -23.84 13.88
CA PRO A 173 5.70 -24.23 15.28
C PRO A 173 4.26 -24.66 15.58
N LYS A 174 4.09 -25.57 16.54
CA LYS A 174 2.74 -26.01 16.95
C LYS A 174 1.95 -24.89 17.62
N ASP A 175 2.64 -24.06 18.40
CA ASP A 175 2.09 -22.95 19.15
C ASP A 175 2.69 -21.64 18.59
N VAL A 176 2.05 -21.07 17.55
CA VAL A 176 2.46 -19.79 16.97
C VAL A 176 1.73 -18.67 17.72
N GLU A 177 2.49 -17.74 18.30
CA GLU A 177 1.91 -16.51 18.86
C GLU A 177 1.31 -15.68 17.72
N PRO A 178 0.00 -15.37 17.74
CA PRO A 178 -0.64 -14.67 16.64
C PRO A 178 -0.10 -13.25 16.47
N SER A 179 0.30 -12.91 15.23
CA SER A 179 0.87 -11.62 14.88
C SER A 179 0.28 -11.06 13.59
N TYR A 180 0.63 -9.84 13.22
CA TYR A 180 0.18 -9.24 11.95
C TYR A 180 0.73 -9.96 10.73
N TYR A 181 1.93 -10.54 10.81
CA TYR A 181 2.61 -11.18 9.68
C TYR A 181 2.72 -12.69 9.83
N GLY A 182 2.24 -13.24 10.94
CA GLY A 182 2.27 -14.68 11.20
C GLY A 182 3.68 -15.26 11.26
N HIS A 183 3.77 -16.56 11.07
CA HIS A 183 5.02 -17.31 10.86
C HIS A 183 5.06 -17.81 9.42
N SER A 184 6.06 -17.37 8.66
CA SER A 184 6.18 -17.65 7.22
C SER A 184 7.34 -18.61 6.96
N VAL A 185 7.08 -19.66 6.19
CA VAL A 185 8.11 -20.56 5.62
C VAL A 185 8.04 -20.49 4.11
N GLY A 186 9.20 -20.48 3.44
CA GLY A 186 9.27 -20.32 2.01
C GLY A 186 10.06 -21.40 1.32
N HIS A 187 9.78 -21.61 0.04
CA HIS A 187 10.58 -22.43 -0.87
C HIS A 187 10.44 -21.90 -2.30
N TRP A 188 11.35 -22.31 -3.15
CA TRP A 188 11.31 -21.96 -4.57
C TRP A 188 10.65 -23.05 -5.39
N GLU A 189 9.72 -22.69 -6.26
CA GLU A 189 9.18 -23.51 -7.34
C GLU A 189 9.59 -22.89 -8.69
N GLY A 190 10.70 -23.35 -9.24
CA GLY A 190 11.29 -22.69 -10.39
C GLY A 190 11.68 -21.25 -10.07
N GLU A 191 11.07 -20.29 -10.78
CA GLU A 191 11.32 -18.85 -10.59
C GLU A 191 10.29 -18.17 -9.64
N THR A 192 9.42 -18.96 -9.00
CA THR A 192 8.40 -18.46 -8.08
C THR A 192 8.80 -18.74 -6.64
N LEU A 193 8.85 -17.70 -5.82
CA LEU A 193 8.90 -17.85 -4.37
C LEU A 193 7.50 -18.18 -3.87
N VAL A 194 7.36 -19.32 -3.21
CA VAL A 194 6.13 -19.75 -2.55
C VAL A 194 6.30 -19.57 -1.05
N VAL A 195 5.35 -18.90 -0.42
CA VAL A 195 5.39 -18.60 1.02
C VAL A 195 4.11 -19.12 1.66
N ASP A 196 4.29 -19.99 2.62
CA ASP A 196 3.25 -20.56 3.46
C ASP A 196 3.25 -19.84 4.81
N THR A 197 2.09 -19.34 5.26
CA THR A 197 2.00 -18.53 6.48
C THR A 197 0.76 -18.86 7.29
N VAL A 198 0.99 -19.07 8.59
CA VAL A 198 -0.05 -19.29 9.61
C VAL A 198 0.18 -18.39 10.82
N GLY A 199 -0.76 -18.37 11.76
CA GLY A 199 -0.62 -17.63 13.01
C GLY A 199 -0.84 -16.12 12.86
N PHE A 200 -1.82 -15.75 12.08
CA PHE A 200 -2.26 -14.35 11.96
C PHE A 200 -3.18 -13.95 13.13
N ASN A 201 -3.05 -12.71 13.59
CA ASN A 201 -4.06 -12.09 14.45
C ASN A 201 -5.16 -11.43 13.61
N THR A 202 -6.27 -11.04 14.22
CA THR A 202 -7.43 -10.43 13.53
C THR A 202 -7.38 -8.90 13.48
N LYS A 203 -6.22 -8.28 13.72
CA LYS A 203 -6.07 -6.83 13.92
C LYS A 203 -5.80 -6.04 12.63
N PHE A 204 -5.87 -6.68 11.48
CA PHE A 204 -5.69 -6.05 10.15
C PHE A 204 -6.78 -6.48 9.17
N TRP A 205 -6.86 -5.82 8.05
CA TRP A 205 -7.69 -6.22 6.91
C TRP A 205 -6.78 -6.75 5.81
N MET A 206 -7.21 -7.77 5.07
CA MET A 206 -6.37 -8.35 4.00
C MET A 206 -6.19 -7.42 2.79
N ASP A 207 -7.11 -6.46 2.60
CA ASP A 207 -7.02 -5.41 1.58
C ASP A 207 -7.71 -4.13 2.05
N ARG A 208 -7.68 -3.10 1.22
CA ARG A 208 -8.30 -1.80 1.54
C ARG A 208 -9.83 -1.85 1.54
N GLU A 209 -10.44 -2.83 0.88
CA GLU A 209 -11.89 -2.97 0.84
C GLU A 209 -12.46 -3.63 2.10
N GLY A 210 -11.60 -4.05 3.00
CA GLY A 210 -12.03 -4.62 4.26
C GLY A 210 -12.31 -6.11 4.21
N THR A 211 -11.62 -6.82 3.32
CA THR A 211 -11.70 -8.28 3.24
C THR A 211 -11.33 -8.91 4.59
N PRO A 212 -12.29 -9.57 5.27
CA PRO A 212 -12.11 -10.09 6.61
C PRO A 212 -11.36 -11.41 6.62
N HIS A 213 -10.80 -11.73 7.78
CA HIS A 213 -10.23 -13.04 8.09
C HIS A 213 -10.40 -13.35 9.57
N THR A 214 -10.07 -14.59 9.96
CA THR A 214 -10.02 -15.04 11.35
C THR A 214 -8.59 -15.45 11.72
N GLU A 215 -8.38 -15.92 12.96
CA GLU A 215 -7.10 -16.51 13.39
C GLU A 215 -6.84 -17.89 12.75
N GLN A 216 -7.82 -18.46 12.03
CA GLN A 216 -7.66 -19.68 11.27
C GLN A 216 -7.05 -19.44 9.87
N LEU A 217 -6.74 -18.18 9.53
CA LEU A 217 -6.16 -17.84 8.24
C LEU A 217 -4.85 -18.60 8.01
N HIS A 218 -4.86 -19.40 6.95
CA HIS A 218 -3.70 -20.00 6.33
C HIS A 218 -3.55 -19.34 4.94
N LEU A 219 -2.41 -18.73 4.70
CA LEU A 219 -2.15 -17.95 3.50
C LEU A 219 -1.00 -18.59 2.74
N ILE A 220 -1.24 -18.92 1.47
CA ILE A 220 -0.20 -19.37 0.55
C ILE A 220 0.00 -18.29 -0.50
N GLU A 221 1.18 -17.70 -0.54
CA GLU A 221 1.51 -16.60 -1.42
C GLU A 221 2.54 -17.01 -2.46
N ARG A 222 2.42 -16.47 -3.65
CA ARG A 222 3.29 -16.75 -4.78
C ARG A 222 3.80 -15.45 -5.38
N PHE A 223 5.10 -15.29 -5.39
CA PHE A 223 5.80 -14.12 -5.94
C PHE A 223 6.59 -14.55 -7.18
N THR A 224 6.15 -14.13 -8.35
CA THR A 224 6.83 -14.43 -9.61
C THR A 224 7.26 -13.12 -10.27
N ARG A 225 8.57 -12.84 -10.30
CA ARG A 225 9.09 -11.69 -11.02
C ARG A 225 9.10 -12.01 -12.51
N THR A 226 8.12 -11.49 -13.25
CA THR A 226 7.90 -11.83 -14.67
C THR A 226 8.85 -11.09 -15.60
N ASP A 227 9.36 -9.96 -15.16
CA ASP A 227 10.39 -9.17 -15.84
C ASP A 227 11.06 -8.23 -14.83
N PHE A 228 11.98 -7.40 -15.28
CA PHE A 228 12.70 -6.46 -14.42
C PHE A 228 11.75 -5.56 -13.60
N ASN A 229 10.64 -5.12 -14.22
CA ASN A 229 9.74 -4.10 -13.69
C ASN A 229 8.43 -4.65 -13.12
N SER A 230 8.17 -5.95 -13.24
CA SER A 230 6.86 -6.53 -12.94
C SER A 230 7.02 -7.77 -12.07
N MET A 231 6.19 -7.85 -11.03
CA MET A 231 6.05 -9.03 -10.19
C MET A 231 4.58 -9.39 -10.08
N LYS A 232 4.24 -10.62 -10.45
CA LYS A 232 2.94 -11.21 -10.20
C LYS A 232 2.87 -11.64 -8.75
N TYR A 233 1.85 -11.20 -8.04
CA TYR A 233 1.52 -11.61 -6.69
C TYR A 233 0.19 -12.34 -6.69
N GLU A 234 0.15 -13.54 -6.13
CA GLU A 234 -1.04 -14.35 -5.93
C GLU A 234 -1.11 -14.78 -4.46
N ALA A 235 -2.30 -14.73 -3.89
CA ALA A 235 -2.58 -15.16 -2.54
C ALA A 235 -3.75 -16.13 -2.52
N THR A 236 -3.50 -17.36 -2.09
CA THR A 236 -4.54 -18.33 -1.77
C THR A 236 -4.90 -18.19 -0.31
N VAL A 237 -6.14 -17.84 -0.05
CA VAL A 237 -6.74 -17.64 1.26
C VAL A 237 -7.50 -18.90 1.64
N ASP A 238 -7.03 -19.59 2.66
CA ASP A 238 -7.72 -20.72 3.29
C ASP A 238 -8.04 -20.34 4.74
N ASP A 239 -9.28 -19.96 4.99
CA ASP A 239 -9.75 -19.55 6.32
C ASP A 239 -11.20 -20.04 6.49
N PRO A 240 -11.39 -21.25 7.04
CA PRO A 240 -12.71 -21.84 7.19
C PRO A 240 -13.61 -21.06 8.15
N GLY A 241 -13.05 -20.21 8.99
CA GLY A 241 -13.81 -19.29 9.85
C GLY A 241 -14.49 -18.18 9.06
N ALA A 242 -13.90 -17.72 7.96
CA ALA A 242 -14.41 -16.59 7.16
C ALA A 242 -14.96 -17.01 5.79
N TYR A 243 -14.57 -18.16 5.26
CA TYR A 243 -14.90 -18.62 3.90
C TYR A 243 -15.39 -20.06 3.92
N THR A 244 -16.26 -20.39 2.96
CA THR A 244 -16.79 -21.76 2.76
C THR A 244 -15.86 -22.65 1.95
N ALA A 245 -14.88 -22.06 1.28
CA ALA A 245 -13.83 -22.74 0.53
C ALA A 245 -12.61 -21.84 0.41
N ALA A 246 -11.44 -22.43 0.16
CA ALA A 246 -10.25 -21.67 -0.21
C ALA A 246 -10.45 -20.93 -1.54
N TRP A 247 -9.85 -19.76 -1.69
CA TRP A 247 -9.93 -18.96 -2.91
C TRP A 247 -8.60 -18.25 -3.18
N THR A 248 -8.37 -17.90 -4.42
CA THR A 248 -7.13 -17.21 -4.83
C THR A 248 -7.47 -15.87 -5.47
N GLY A 249 -6.74 -14.85 -5.08
CA GLY A 249 -6.77 -13.54 -5.69
C GLY A 249 -5.37 -12.96 -5.81
N GLY A 250 -5.21 -11.84 -6.51
CA GLY A 250 -3.90 -11.24 -6.66
C GLY A 250 -3.86 -10.06 -7.60
N PHE A 251 -2.64 -9.53 -7.81
CA PHE A 251 -2.40 -8.32 -8.59
C PHE A 251 -0.95 -8.24 -9.04
N ILE A 252 -0.66 -7.21 -9.82
CA ILE A 252 0.70 -6.91 -10.29
C ILE A 252 1.35 -5.85 -9.41
N LEU A 253 2.55 -6.12 -8.95
CA LEU A 253 3.45 -5.14 -8.37
C LEU A 253 4.37 -4.57 -9.46
N ARG A 254 4.72 -3.30 -9.33
CA ARG A 254 5.62 -2.58 -10.23
C ARG A 254 6.90 -2.20 -9.51
N TRP A 255 8.00 -2.38 -10.19
CA TRP A 255 9.28 -1.86 -9.73
C TRP A 255 9.27 -0.33 -9.86
N SER A 256 9.58 0.35 -8.77
CA SER A 256 9.66 1.80 -8.68
C SER A 256 11.12 2.19 -8.48
N PRO A 257 11.87 2.43 -9.57
CA PRO A 257 13.31 2.68 -9.51
C PRO A 257 13.62 4.00 -8.79
N GLY A 258 14.74 4.01 -8.09
CA GLY A 258 15.23 5.19 -7.37
C GLY A 258 14.56 5.43 -6.01
N LEU A 259 13.55 4.66 -5.65
CA LEU A 259 13.02 4.67 -4.30
C LEU A 259 13.92 3.87 -3.36
N GLU A 260 13.99 4.28 -2.12
CA GLU A 260 14.70 3.58 -1.06
C GLU A 260 13.80 3.49 0.17
N LEU A 261 14.11 2.57 1.06
CA LEU A 261 13.53 2.56 2.39
C LEU A 261 13.84 3.90 3.07
N PHE A 262 12.85 4.53 3.67
CA PHE A 262 12.99 5.81 4.34
C PHE A 262 12.30 5.75 5.70
N GLU A 263 12.78 6.55 6.63
CA GLU A 263 12.13 6.68 7.92
C GLU A 263 10.73 7.27 7.76
N TYR A 264 9.75 6.59 8.35
CA TYR A 264 8.35 7.01 8.33
C TYR A 264 7.70 6.70 9.68
N ILE A 265 7.38 7.74 10.43
CA ILE A 265 6.71 7.60 11.72
C ILE A 265 5.23 7.89 11.53
N CYS A 266 4.46 6.84 11.33
CA CYS A 266 3.03 6.94 11.01
C CYS A 266 2.22 7.74 12.05
N GLN A 267 2.60 7.67 13.33
CA GLN A 267 1.90 8.36 14.42
C GLN A 267 2.14 9.87 14.41
N ASP A 268 3.27 10.32 13.82
CA ASP A 268 3.62 11.73 13.79
C ASP A 268 2.66 12.50 12.88
N ASN A 269 1.87 13.39 13.51
CA ASN A 269 0.88 14.21 12.81
C ASN A 269 -0.13 13.42 11.95
N ASN A 270 -0.49 12.21 12.37
CA ASN A 270 -1.48 11.40 11.65
C ASN A 270 -2.90 11.99 11.82
N GLN A 271 -3.37 12.68 10.79
CA GLN A 271 -4.71 13.25 10.72
C GLN A 271 -5.73 12.38 9.96
N SER A 272 -5.30 11.25 9.42
CA SER A 272 -6.16 10.36 8.61
C SER A 272 -7.46 9.96 9.32
N PRO A 273 -7.45 9.52 10.61
CA PRO A 273 -8.68 9.17 11.30
C PRO A 273 -9.66 10.33 11.45
N GLN A 274 -9.16 11.56 11.57
CA GLN A 274 -9.99 12.76 11.68
C GLN A 274 -10.63 13.14 10.34
N GLY A 275 -9.87 13.02 9.26
CA GLY A 275 -10.36 13.28 7.91
C GLY A 275 -11.42 12.29 7.45
N MET A 276 -11.34 11.03 7.89
CA MET A 276 -12.28 9.97 7.51
C MET A 276 -13.67 10.08 8.15
N VAL A 277 -13.83 10.84 9.24
CA VAL A 277 -15.15 11.05 9.87
C VAL A 277 -15.95 12.19 9.25
N GLY A 278 -15.34 12.97 8.38
CA GLY A 278 -16.00 14.07 7.70
C GLY A 278 -16.63 15.11 8.66
N SER A 279 -17.75 15.67 8.28
CA SER A 279 -18.50 16.65 9.07
C SER A 279 -19.54 16.03 10.01
N ASP A 280 -19.55 14.70 10.18
CA ASP A 280 -20.51 14.03 11.05
C ASP A 280 -20.22 14.38 12.52
N SER A 281 -21.08 15.24 13.08
CA SER A 281 -20.97 15.70 14.47
C SER A 281 -21.32 14.62 15.50
N SER A 282 -21.96 13.53 15.09
CA SER A 282 -22.28 12.39 15.96
C SER A 282 -21.06 11.52 16.26
N VAL A 283 -20.01 11.63 15.45
CA VAL A 283 -18.76 10.88 15.64
C VAL A 283 -17.86 11.66 16.59
N SER A 284 -17.69 11.16 17.80
CA SER A 284 -16.76 11.76 18.75
C SER A 284 -15.31 11.67 18.25
N ARG A 285 -14.71 12.81 17.92
CA ARG A 285 -13.27 12.92 17.59
C ARG A 285 -12.36 12.61 18.78
N GLN A 286 -12.93 12.49 19.99
CA GLN A 286 -12.22 12.17 21.22
C GLN A 286 -12.25 10.68 21.57
N ARG A 287 -12.78 9.81 20.72
CA ARG A 287 -12.67 8.38 20.95
C ARG A 287 -11.21 8.01 21.05
N ARG A 288 -10.80 7.61 22.23
CA ARG A 288 -9.47 7.04 22.45
C ARG A 288 -9.30 5.90 21.47
N ILE A 289 -8.18 5.93 20.71
CA ILE A 289 -7.72 4.76 20.00
C ILE A 289 -7.57 3.68 21.04
N ILE A 290 -8.43 2.67 20.96
CA ILE A 290 -8.28 1.49 21.81
C ILE A 290 -7.07 0.76 21.24
N PRO A 291 -6.01 0.54 22.03
CA PRO A 291 -4.81 -0.13 21.56
C PRO A 291 -5.11 -1.56 21.15
#